data_1e42547f680bb886e7cfccad526fa1a3
#
_entry.id   1e42547f680bb886e7cfccad526fa1a3
#
_cell.length_a   1.000
_cell.length_b   1.000
_cell.length_c   1.000
_cell.angle_alpha   90.00
_cell.angle_beta   90.00
_cell.angle_gamma   90.00
#
_symmetry.space_group_name_H-M   'P 1'
#
loop_
_entity.id
_entity.type
_entity.pdbx_description
1 polymer ?
#
loop_
_entity_poly.entity_id
_entity_poly.type
_entity_poly.pdbx_seq_one_letter_code
_entity_poly.pdbx_strand_id
1 'polypeptide(L)'
;MPIPFADGMLSRLGRRGAALDLIEEFEDESGEPPASLSPADLLAAEPALLLQKMENRLVRHHLANPDVLSGEQLRKLRYILNFARLADFEPGAAGPGGSRGRGDISVGGQVAPWRSRGVDALYAPLREEPDPVTALEGAKDVLATLVDDQDDQRRVLIERHGSDFSATELDAEVGYKKLVTVLGGGGGAGFVYIGGMQRLLAAGQVPDYMIGSSFGSIIGSLVARELPVPIDEYAEWAKTVSYRAILGPERRRSRHGLAGKFTLRFDQFAHTLLSRADGERMRMSDLAIPFDVVVAGVRRQPYAALPSRFRHRERSTLTLRSLPFLPIGIGPWVAARMWQVAAFIDLRVVKPIVISADGATRDVNVVDAASFSSAIPGVLHPETSDPRMLPILDELCADQDVAAMVDGGAASNVPVELAWERVRDGRLGTRNACYLAFDCFHPHWDPRHLWLVPITQAVQLQMVRNLPYADHLVRFEPTLSPVNLAPSAAAIDRACRWGRDSVEPAIAVTSALLEPTWWEGDRPPAAEPKERTKSAASSMSAVMAAIQAPTGRFRRWRSRHLT
;
A
#
# COMPACT_ATOMS: atom_id res chain seq x y z
N MET A 1 -6.50 4.24 -32.63
CA MET A 1 -7.26 5.36 -33.23
C MET A 1 -7.17 6.53 -32.27
N PRO A 2 -6.59 7.67 -32.63
CA PRO A 2 -6.62 8.86 -31.78
C PRO A 2 -8.06 9.39 -31.71
N ILE A 3 -8.52 9.71 -30.52
CA ILE A 3 -9.87 10.22 -30.27
C ILE A 3 -9.88 11.71 -30.67
N PRO A 4 -10.61 12.15 -31.70
CA PRO A 4 -10.57 13.54 -32.20
C PRO A 4 -11.08 14.60 -31.19
N PHE A 5 -11.66 14.18 -30.08
CA PHE A 5 -12.22 15.06 -29.04
C PHE A 5 -11.18 15.66 -28.09
N ALA A 6 -10.01 15.02 -27.94
CA ALA A 6 -8.98 15.49 -27.03
C ALA A 6 -8.25 16.74 -27.56
N ASP A 7 -7.96 16.80 -28.86
CA ASP A 7 -7.26 17.91 -29.48
C ASP A 7 -8.06 19.23 -29.49
N GLY A 8 -9.37 19.15 -29.68
CA GLY A 8 -10.26 20.31 -29.66
C GLY A 8 -10.45 20.91 -28.26
N MET A 9 -10.34 20.12 -27.22
CA MET A 9 -10.46 20.55 -25.83
C MET A 9 -9.15 21.12 -25.29
N LEU A 10 -8.02 20.58 -25.72
CA LEU A 10 -6.68 21.05 -25.39
C LEU A 10 -6.36 22.40 -26.06
N SER A 11 -6.82 22.61 -27.30
CA SER A 11 -6.64 23.88 -28.01
C SER A 11 -7.46 25.02 -27.40
N ARG A 12 -8.62 24.73 -26.79
CA ARG A 12 -9.46 25.72 -26.09
C ARG A 12 -8.98 26.07 -24.68
N LEU A 13 -8.17 25.25 -24.06
CA LEU A 13 -7.57 25.50 -22.74
C LEU A 13 -6.26 26.31 -22.82
N GLY A 14 -5.87 26.74 -24.02
CA GLY A 14 -4.79 27.69 -24.29
C GLY A 14 -3.53 27.40 -23.49
N ARG A 15 -2.71 26.54 -24.01
CA ARG A 15 -1.35 26.13 -23.69
C ARG A 15 -1.25 24.64 -23.41
N ARG A 16 -0.91 23.88 -24.38
CA ARG A 16 0.05 22.78 -24.30
C ARG A 16 1.27 23.35 -23.57
N GLY A 17 1.19 23.61 -22.37
CA GLY A 17 2.29 24.38 -21.86
C GLY A 17 3.05 23.51 -20.91
N ALA A 18 3.50 24.02 -19.94
CA ALA A 18 4.45 23.75 -18.91
C ALA A 18 4.65 22.28 -18.46
N ALA A 19 3.67 21.40 -18.60
CA ALA A 19 3.84 20.00 -18.16
C ALA A 19 4.34 19.09 -19.29
N LEU A 20 3.88 19.31 -20.54
CA LEU A 20 4.40 18.58 -21.71
C LEU A 20 5.74 19.17 -22.14
N ASP A 21 5.90 20.49 -22.12
CA ASP A 21 7.17 21.16 -22.37
C ASP A 21 8.24 20.73 -21.34
N LEU A 22 7.86 20.52 -20.07
CA LEU A 22 8.73 19.94 -19.04
C LEU A 22 9.15 18.51 -19.36
N ILE A 23 8.24 17.69 -19.86
CA ILE A 23 8.54 16.30 -20.21
C ILE A 23 9.47 16.26 -21.43
N GLU A 24 9.22 17.07 -22.45
CA GLU A 24 10.07 17.18 -23.65
C GLU A 24 11.47 17.72 -23.34
N GLU A 25 11.57 18.73 -22.45
CA GLU A 25 12.85 19.33 -22.02
C GLU A 25 13.70 18.34 -21.19
N PHE A 26 13.07 17.43 -20.44
CA PHE A 26 13.76 16.38 -19.67
C PHE A 26 14.12 15.15 -20.49
N GLU A 27 13.50 14.91 -21.64
CA GLU A 27 13.88 13.83 -22.57
C GLU A 27 15.26 14.08 -23.18
N ASP A 28 15.65 15.33 -23.36
CA ASP A 28 16.96 15.72 -23.92
C ASP A 28 18.14 15.64 -22.94
N GLU A 29 17.90 15.77 -21.60
CA GLU A 29 18.96 15.82 -20.59
C GLU A 29 19.15 14.54 -19.77
N SER A 30 18.15 13.70 -19.64
CA SER A 30 18.25 12.44 -18.94
C SER A 30 18.34 11.31 -19.94
N GLY A 31 19.50 10.68 -20.05
CA GLY A 31 19.61 9.40 -20.74
C GLY A 31 18.47 8.47 -20.34
N GLU A 32 18.06 7.59 -21.23
CA GLU A 32 16.90 6.70 -21.14
C GLU A 32 16.54 6.32 -19.69
N PRO A 33 15.27 6.45 -19.28
CA PRO A 33 14.85 5.87 -18.01
C PRO A 33 15.25 4.42 -18.01
N PRO A 34 15.67 3.83 -16.87
CA PRO A 34 15.98 2.42 -16.81
C PRO A 34 14.79 1.68 -17.40
N ALA A 35 15.04 0.96 -18.49
CA ALA A 35 14.00 0.22 -19.20
C ALA A 35 13.27 -0.60 -18.17
N SER A 36 12.00 -0.28 -17.89
CA SER A 36 11.20 -1.09 -17.00
C SER A 36 11.15 -2.47 -17.65
N LEU A 37 11.78 -3.46 -17.00
CA LEU A 37 11.75 -4.84 -17.47
C LEU A 37 10.31 -5.22 -17.77
N SER A 38 10.07 -5.88 -18.90
CA SER A 38 8.75 -6.45 -19.11
C SER A 38 8.41 -7.40 -17.96
N PRO A 39 7.13 -7.66 -17.64
CA PRO A 39 6.79 -8.63 -16.62
C PRO A 39 7.44 -10.00 -16.82
N ALA A 40 7.69 -10.40 -18.07
CA ALA A 40 8.39 -11.64 -18.40
C ALA A 40 9.88 -11.55 -18.07
N ASP A 41 10.54 -10.45 -18.44
CA ASP A 41 11.95 -10.22 -18.15
C ASP A 41 12.21 -10.10 -16.64
N LEU A 42 11.28 -9.45 -15.92
CA LEU A 42 11.36 -9.37 -14.45
C LEU A 42 11.26 -10.74 -13.80
N LEU A 43 10.33 -11.58 -14.23
CA LEU A 43 10.20 -12.95 -13.70
C LEU A 43 11.43 -13.82 -14.04
N ALA A 44 12.06 -13.60 -15.18
CA ALA A 44 13.30 -14.28 -15.53
C ALA A 44 14.50 -13.79 -14.70
N ALA A 45 14.54 -12.50 -14.39
CA ALA A 45 15.62 -11.89 -13.61
C ALA A 45 15.50 -12.16 -12.10
N GLU A 46 14.28 -12.39 -11.58
CA GLU A 46 13.98 -12.54 -10.14
C GLU A 46 13.35 -13.93 -9.84
N PRO A 47 14.18 -14.98 -9.66
CA PRO A 47 13.68 -16.34 -9.43
C PRO A 47 12.72 -16.48 -8.24
N ALA A 48 12.91 -15.69 -7.18
CA ALA A 48 12.02 -15.69 -6.02
C ALA A 48 10.60 -15.24 -6.38
N LEU A 49 10.48 -14.27 -7.27
CA LEU A 49 9.19 -13.78 -7.78
C LEU A 49 8.53 -14.81 -8.71
N LEU A 50 9.32 -15.46 -9.55
CA LEU A 50 8.84 -16.56 -10.41
C LEU A 50 8.25 -17.70 -9.56
N LEU A 51 8.98 -18.16 -8.54
CA LEU A 51 8.52 -19.21 -7.62
C LEU A 51 7.25 -18.81 -6.86
N GLN A 52 7.14 -17.55 -6.44
CA GLN A 52 5.92 -17.00 -5.84
C GLN A 52 4.72 -17.12 -6.79
N LYS A 53 4.91 -16.81 -8.07
CA LYS A 53 3.85 -16.93 -9.09
C LYS A 53 3.48 -18.39 -9.36
N MET A 54 4.45 -19.29 -9.34
CA MET A 54 4.22 -20.73 -9.50
C MET A 54 3.39 -21.27 -8.32
N GLU A 55 3.73 -20.91 -7.08
CA GLU A 55 2.94 -21.30 -5.90
C GLU A 55 1.52 -20.74 -5.96
N ASN A 56 1.36 -19.48 -6.30
CA ASN A 56 0.05 -18.84 -6.43
C ASN A 56 -0.83 -19.58 -7.47
N ARG A 57 -0.24 -19.94 -8.61
CA ARG A 57 -0.94 -20.70 -9.65
C ARG A 57 -1.30 -22.11 -9.19
N LEU A 58 -0.38 -22.82 -8.56
CA LEU A 58 -0.61 -24.14 -7.96
C LEU A 58 -1.82 -24.10 -7.01
N VAL A 59 -1.84 -23.15 -6.08
CA VAL A 59 -2.92 -22.98 -5.10
C VAL A 59 -4.25 -22.67 -5.79
N ARG A 60 -4.28 -21.78 -6.77
CA ARG A 60 -5.50 -21.45 -7.52
C ARG A 60 -6.04 -22.62 -8.32
N HIS A 61 -5.18 -23.39 -8.98
CA HIS A 61 -5.57 -24.57 -9.73
C HIS A 61 -6.13 -25.64 -8.78
N HIS A 62 -5.49 -25.86 -7.62
CA HIS A 62 -5.99 -26.81 -6.62
C HIS A 62 -7.34 -26.37 -6.02
N LEU A 63 -7.54 -25.09 -5.72
CA LEU A 63 -8.84 -24.62 -5.22
C LEU A 63 -9.97 -24.81 -6.24
N ALA A 64 -9.66 -24.74 -7.53
CA ALA A 64 -10.62 -25.02 -8.60
C ALA A 64 -10.83 -26.54 -8.85
N ASN A 65 -9.82 -27.39 -8.55
CA ASN A 65 -9.80 -28.82 -8.84
C ASN A 65 -9.20 -29.60 -7.64
N PRO A 66 -9.91 -29.66 -6.50
CA PRO A 66 -9.35 -30.15 -5.23
C PRO A 66 -9.04 -31.66 -5.22
N ASP A 67 -9.63 -32.43 -6.14
CA ASP A 67 -9.50 -33.89 -6.19
C ASP A 67 -8.23 -34.38 -6.91
N VAL A 68 -7.50 -33.48 -7.63
CA VAL A 68 -6.32 -33.87 -8.44
C VAL A 68 -5.09 -34.10 -7.54
N LEU A 69 -4.87 -33.23 -6.57
CA LEU A 69 -3.80 -33.36 -5.58
C LEU A 69 -4.36 -33.69 -4.21
N SER A 70 -3.73 -34.61 -3.50
CA SER A 70 -4.01 -34.74 -2.07
C SER A 70 -3.49 -33.51 -1.30
N GLY A 71 -4.05 -33.26 -0.11
CA GLY A 71 -3.55 -32.19 0.76
C GLY A 71 -2.07 -32.33 1.10
N GLU A 72 -1.55 -33.56 1.22
CA GLU A 72 -0.12 -33.81 1.43
C GLU A 72 0.71 -33.43 0.20
N GLN A 73 0.28 -33.80 -1.01
CA GLN A 73 0.97 -33.44 -2.24
C GLN A 73 1.03 -31.93 -2.44
N LEU A 74 -0.09 -31.26 -2.24
CA LEU A 74 -0.14 -29.78 -2.30
C LEU A 74 0.83 -29.16 -1.30
N ARG A 75 0.81 -29.62 -0.05
CA ARG A 75 1.69 -29.14 1.01
C ARG A 75 3.16 -29.31 0.66
N LYS A 76 3.57 -30.50 0.16
CA LYS A 76 4.95 -30.77 -0.25
C LYS A 76 5.39 -29.92 -1.43
N LEU A 77 4.56 -29.77 -2.46
CA LEU A 77 4.84 -28.89 -3.60
C LEU A 77 5.03 -27.43 -3.16
N ARG A 78 4.16 -26.94 -2.28
CA ARG A 78 4.29 -25.59 -1.72
C ARG A 78 5.57 -25.45 -0.89
N TYR A 79 5.92 -26.46 -0.09
CA TYR A 79 7.17 -26.46 0.69
C TYR A 79 8.39 -26.38 -0.25
N ILE A 80 8.45 -27.20 -1.32
CA ILE A 80 9.53 -27.18 -2.32
C ILE A 80 9.68 -25.78 -2.94
N LEU A 81 8.56 -25.17 -3.38
CA LEU A 81 8.59 -23.83 -3.98
C LEU A 81 9.08 -22.77 -3.01
N ASN A 82 8.66 -22.83 -1.75
CA ASN A 82 9.09 -21.89 -0.72
C ASN A 82 10.53 -22.12 -0.28
N PHE A 83 10.98 -23.38 -0.18
CA PHE A 83 12.39 -23.71 0.08
C PHE A 83 13.30 -23.20 -1.04
N ALA A 84 12.89 -23.36 -2.29
CA ALA A 84 13.63 -22.82 -3.43
C ALA A 84 13.73 -21.28 -3.42
N ARG A 85 12.84 -20.56 -2.71
CA ARG A 85 12.89 -19.10 -2.53
C ARG A 85 13.88 -18.63 -1.47
N LEU A 86 14.38 -19.51 -0.61
CA LEU A 86 15.29 -19.15 0.47
C LEU A 86 16.51 -18.37 -0.07
N ALA A 87 16.76 -17.22 0.52
CA ALA A 87 17.92 -16.39 0.25
C ALA A 87 18.53 -15.93 1.58
N ASP A 88 18.13 -14.75 2.06
CA ASP A 88 18.48 -14.23 3.36
C ASP A 88 17.25 -14.31 4.27
N PHE A 89 17.42 -14.64 5.54
CA PHE A 89 16.35 -14.59 6.53
C PHE A 89 16.91 -14.45 7.94
N GLU A 90 16.11 -13.90 8.84
CA GLU A 90 16.46 -13.78 10.25
C GLU A 90 15.90 -14.98 11.02
N PRO A 91 16.75 -15.86 11.57
CA PRO A 91 16.30 -17.04 12.30
C PRO A 91 15.40 -16.67 13.49
N GLY A 92 14.27 -17.35 13.60
CA GLY A 92 13.27 -17.09 14.63
C GLY A 92 12.30 -15.94 14.33
N ALA A 93 12.43 -15.23 13.20
CA ALA A 93 11.49 -14.18 12.83
C ALA A 93 10.18 -14.71 12.24
N ALA A 94 10.23 -15.86 11.58
CA ALA A 94 9.06 -16.53 11.02
C ALA A 94 8.30 -17.35 12.07
N GLY A 95 7.05 -17.66 11.78
CA GLY A 95 6.22 -18.52 12.61
C GLY A 95 5.51 -17.81 13.79
N PRO A 96 4.74 -18.57 14.58
CA PRO A 96 4.05 -18.07 15.76
C PRO A 96 5.03 -17.58 16.82
N GLY A 97 4.80 -16.38 17.34
CA GLY A 97 5.68 -15.79 18.38
C GLY A 97 7.06 -15.42 17.89
N GLY A 98 7.29 -15.41 16.58
CA GLY A 98 8.57 -15.05 16.00
C GLY A 98 9.08 -13.69 16.48
N SER A 99 10.37 -13.62 16.79
CA SER A 99 11.04 -12.41 17.29
C SER A 99 12.21 -12.04 16.39
N ARG A 100 12.48 -10.73 16.32
CA ARG A 100 13.58 -10.14 15.54
C ARG A 100 14.73 -9.73 16.45
N GLY A 101 15.91 -9.54 15.87
CA GLY A 101 17.09 -9.01 16.56
C GLY A 101 18.36 -9.87 16.45
N ARG A 102 18.28 -11.01 15.77
CA ARG A 102 19.44 -11.91 15.57
C ARG A 102 20.26 -11.55 14.33
N GLY A 103 19.68 -10.77 13.42
CA GLY A 103 20.29 -10.46 12.13
C GLY A 103 20.09 -11.54 11.08
N ASP A 104 20.25 -11.14 9.82
CA ASP A 104 20.04 -12.02 8.67
C ASP A 104 21.18 -13.01 8.47
N ILE A 105 20.82 -14.22 8.06
CA ILE A 105 21.73 -15.28 7.61
C ILE A 105 21.49 -15.53 6.13
N SER A 106 22.56 -15.56 5.33
CA SER A 106 22.49 -15.80 3.90
C SER A 106 22.68 -17.27 3.58
N VAL A 107 21.67 -17.87 2.94
CA VAL A 107 21.68 -19.25 2.45
C VAL A 107 21.50 -19.34 0.94
N GLY A 108 21.27 -18.22 0.28
CA GLY A 108 20.89 -18.14 -1.14
C GLY A 108 21.89 -18.83 -2.06
N GLY A 109 23.18 -18.76 -1.78
CA GLY A 109 24.23 -19.42 -2.58
C GLY A 109 24.18 -20.95 -2.50
N GLN A 110 23.80 -21.51 -1.34
CA GLN A 110 23.65 -22.95 -1.17
C GLN A 110 22.37 -23.49 -1.82
N VAL A 111 21.30 -22.70 -1.76
CA VAL A 111 20.00 -23.07 -2.33
C VAL A 111 19.95 -22.86 -3.85
N ALA A 112 20.78 -21.99 -4.44
CA ALA A 112 20.73 -21.65 -5.84
C ALA A 112 20.76 -22.85 -6.81
N PRO A 113 21.64 -23.88 -6.64
CA PRO A 113 21.63 -25.06 -7.53
C PRO A 113 20.34 -25.87 -7.43
N TRP A 114 19.78 -26.00 -6.24
CA TRP A 114 18.50 -26.64 -6.00
C TRP A 114 17.35 -25.82 -6.62
N ARG A 115 17.35 -24.50 -6.41
CA ARG A 115 16.38 -23.57 -7.00
C ARG A 115 16.28 -23.73 -8.50
N SER A 116 17.42 -23.77 -9.20
CA SER A 116 17.44 -23.95 -10.67
C SER A 116 16.77 -25.25 -11.07
N ARG A 117 17.11 -26.39 -10.44
CA ARG A 117 16.47 -27.68 -10.73
C ARG A 117 14.96 -27.68 -10.45
N GLY A 118 14.55 -27.14 -9.31
CA GLY A 118 13.15 -27.03 -8.93
C GLY A 118 12.35 -26.12 -9.85
N VAL A 119 12.93 -25.00 -10.28
CA VAL A 119 12.31 -24.10 -11.27
C VAL A 119 12.19 -24.83 -12.62
N ASP A 120 13.27 -25.42 -13.12
CA ASP A 120 13.26 -26.10 -14.42
C ASP A 120 12.22 -27.24 -14.45
N ALA A 121 12.13 -28.02 -13.39
CA ALA A 121 11.20 -29.15 -13.30
C ALA A 121 9.72 -28.71 -13.21
N LEU A 122 9.43 -27.65 -12.45
CA LEU A 122 8.06 -27.18 -12.21
C LEU A 122 7.61 -26.07 -13.18
N TYR A 123 8.50 -25.58 -14.05
CA TYR A 123 8.19 -24.47 -14.96
C TYR A 123 7.12 -24.86 -15.99
N ALA A 124 7.32 -25.96 -16.70
CA ALA A 124 6.35 -26.39 -17.72
C ALA A 124 4.94 -26.61 -17.11
N PRO A 125 4.76 -27.42 -16.05
CA PRO A 125 3.41 -27.63 -15.50
C PRO A 125 2.82 -26.36 -14.87
N LEU A 126 3.61 -25.54 -14.18
CA LEU A 126 3.04 -24.42 -13.41
C LEU A 126 3.11 -23.05 -14.13
N ARG A 127 3.74 -22.95 -15.30
CA ARG A 127 3.82 -21.70 -16.07
C ARG A 127 3.32 -21.79 -17.48
N GLU A 128 3.61 -22.89 -18.18
CA GLU A 128 3.30 -23.03 -19.60
C GLU A 128 1.99 -23.77 -19.85
N GLU A 129 1.66 -24.78 -19.02
CA GLU A 129 0.44 -25.57 -19.19
C GLU A 129 -0.83 -24.74 -18.89
N PRO A 130 -1.71 -24.50 -19.86
CA PRO A 130 -2.90 -23.69 -19.68
C PRO A 130 -4.03 -24.44 -18.95
N ASP A 131 -4.14 -25.77 -19.11
CA ASP A 131 -5.19 -26.56 -18.48
C ASP A 131 -4.88 -26.81 -17.01
N PRO A 132 -5.76 -26.40 -16.06
CA PRO A 132 -5.50 -26.55 -14.64
C PRO A 132 -5.31 -27.99 -14.17
N VAL A 133 -6.05 -28.95 -14.73
CA VAL A 133 -5.97 -30.36 -14.31
C VAL A 133 -4.64 -30.96 -14.79
N THR A 134 -4.29 -30.79 -16.05
CA THR A 134 -3.01 -31.23 -16.61
C THR A 134 -1.82 -30.59 -15.91
N ALA A 135 -1.93 -29.29 -15.54
CA ALA A 135 -0.91 -28.61 -14.76
C ALA A 135 -0.68 -29.24 -13.40
N LEU A 136 -1.75 -29.60 -12.68
CA LEU A 136 -1.66 -30.26 -11.38
C LEU A 136 -1.14 -31.70 -11.49
N GLU A 137 -1.54 -32.47 -12.50
CA GLU A 137 -1.03 -33.82 -12.76
C GLU A 137 0.47 -33.76 -13.08
N GLY A 138 0.90 -32.85 -13.94
CA GLY A 138 2.33 -32.63 -14.24
C GLY A 138 3.13 -32.24 -13.00
N ALA A 139 2.60 -31.36 -12.16
CA ALA A 139 3.27 -30.99 -10.88
C ALA A 139 3.35 -32.19 -9.91
N LYS A 140 2.34 -33.08 -9.88
CA LYS A 140 2.35 -34.31 -9.09
C LYS A 140 3.42 -35.28 -9.56
N ASP A 141 3.58 -35.46 -10.86
CA ASP A 141 4.61 -36.33 -11.43
C ASP A 141 6.02 -35.80 -11.10
N VAL A 142 6.22 -34.50 -11.22
CA VAL A 142 7.48 -33.83 -10.85
C VAL A 142 7.77 -33.98 -9.35
N LEU A 143 6.75 -33.89 -8.49
CA LEU A 143 6.92 -34.07 -7.03
C LEU A 143 7.62 -35.40 -6.71
N ALA A 144 7.21 -36.51 -7.35
CA ALA A 144 7.81 -37.81 -7.12
C ALA A 144 9.31 -37.87 -7.41
N THR A 145 9.80 -37.01 -8.31
CA THR A 145 11.24 -36.94 -8.66
C THR A 145 12.02 -35.99 -7.75
N LEU A 146 11.37 -35.05 -7.08
CA LEU A 146 12.01 -34.03 -6.27
C LEU A 146 12.09 -34.37 -4.77
N VAL A 147 11.36 -35.37 -4.29
CA VAL A 147 11.25 -35.66 -2.84
C VAL A 147 12.61 -35.98 -2.24
N ASP A 148 13.34 -36.96 -2.78
CA ASP A 148 14.64 -37.40 -2.26
C ASP A 148 15.68 -36.27 -2.33
N ASP A 149 15.69 -35.52 -3.42
CA ASP A 149 16.58 -34.36 -3.58
C ASP A 149 16.27 -33.26 -2.57
N GLN A 150 15.00 -33.03 -2.24
CA GLN A 150 14.58 -32.05 -1.24
C GLN A 150 15.03 -32.44 0.17
N ASP A 151 14.91 -33.74 0.52
CA ASP A 151 15.38 -34.27 1.80
C ASP A 151 16.89 -34.04 1.97
N ASP A 152 17.66 -34.37 0.93
CA ASP A 152 19.09 -34.18 0.92
C ASP A 152 19.50 -32.69 1.04
N GLN A 153 18.86 -31.81 0.28
CA GLN A 153 19.16 -30.37 0.33
C GLN A 153 18.83 -29.77 1.71
N ARG A 154 17.67 -30.15 2.30
CA ARG A 154 17.30 -29.70 3.64
C ARG A 154 18.32 -30.17 4.68
N ARG A 155 18.72 -31.44 4.66
CA ARG A 155 19.72 -32.02 5.57
C ARG A 155 21.06 -31.29 5.44
N VAL A 156 21.58 -31.14 4.23
CA VAL A 156 22.85 -30.46 3.96
C VAL A 156 22.83 -29.02 4.47
N LEU A 157 21.71 -28.30 4.29
CA LEU A 157 21.57 -26.92 4.76
C LEU A 157 21.60 -26.84 6.29
N ILE A 158 20.88 -27.74 6.98
CA ILE A 158 20.86 -27.80 8.45
C ILE A 158 22.24 -28.18 9.00
N GLU A 159 22.93 -29.18 8.43
CA GLU A 159 24.26 -29.59 8.87
C GLU A 159 25.28 -28.43 8.72
N ARG A 160 25.16 -27.67 7.63
CA ARG A 160 26.11 -26.57 7.36
C ARG A 160 25.90 -25.37 8.26
N HIS A 161 24.65 -25.08 8.63
CA HIS A 161 24.26 -23.92 9.42
C HIS A 161 23.77 -24.27 10.82
N GLY A 162 24.19 -25.43 11.37
CA GLY A 162 23.73 -25.89 12.69
C GLY A 162 24.08 -24.96 13.86
N SER A 163 25.06 -24.05 13.68
CA SER A 163 25.36 -22.99 14.65
C SER A 163 24.48 -21.73 14.48
N ASP A 164 23.86 -21.55 13.33
CA ASP A 164 23.19 -20.32 12.95
C ASP A 164 21.68 -20.42 13.18
N PHE A 165 21.09 -21.55 12.83
CA PHE A 165 19.67 -21.85 13.02
C PHE A 165 19.39 -23.33 13.21
N SER A 166 18.27 -23.63 13.83
CA SER A 166 17.74 -24.98 14.01
C SER A 166 16.89 -25.44 12.80
N ALA A 167 16.64 -26.75 12.69
CA ALA A 167 15.71 -27.30 11.70
C ALA A 167 14.31 -26.67 11.81
N THR A 168 13.85 -26.44 13.05
CA THR A 168 12.54 -25.81 13.30
C THR A 168 12.49 -24.36 12.81
N GLU A 169 13.57 -23.59 12.95
CA GLU A 169 13.61 -22.22 12.46
C GLU A 169 13.66 -22.15 10.92
N LEU A 170 14.39 -23.10 10.29
CA LEU A 170 14.37 -23.25 8.84
C LEU A 170 12.96 -23.61 8.32
N ASP A 171 12.33 -24.61 8.94
CA ASP A 171 10.99 -25.04 8.55
C ASP A 171 9.94 -23.94 8.82
N ALA A 172 10.14 -23.11 9.84
CA ALA A 172 9.30 -21.95 10.07
C ALA A 172 9.46 -20.90 8.96
N GLU A 173 10.68 -20.60 8.51
CA GLU A 173 10.92 -19.67 7.40
C GLU A 173 10.28 -20.16 6.10
N VAL A 174 10.42 -21.45 5.79
CA VAL A 174 9.83 -22.05 4.59
C VAL A 174 8.30 -22.14 4.70
N GLY A 175 7.81 -22.48 5.88
CA GLY A 175 6.43 -22.92 6.08
C GLY A 175 5.43 -21.80 6.36
N TYR A 176 5.84 -20.74 7.05
CA TYR A 176 4.91 -19.68 7.45
C TYR A 176 5.06 -18.44 6.55
N LYS A 177 3.94 -17.99 5.99
CA LYS A 177 3.88 -16.73 5.25
C LYS A 177 3.34 -15.61 6.14
N LYS A 178 3.92 -14.44 5.99
CA LYS A 178 3.39 -13.19 6.55
C LYS A 178 2.41 -12.55 5.57
N LEU A 179 1.26 -12.09 6.07
CA LEU A 179 0.30 -11.35 5.26
C LEU A 179 0.76 -9.89 5.12
N VAL A 180 1.04 -9.48 3.92
CA VAL A 180 1.34 -8.11 3.53
C VAL A 180 0.15 -7.50 2.81
N THR A 181 -0.47 -6.47 3.39
CA THR A 181 -1.61 -5.79 2.77
C THR A 181 -1.19 -4.43 2.22
N VAL A 182 -1.42 -4.23 0.94
CA VAL A 182 -1.06 -3.01 0.21
C VAL A 182 -2.32 -2.21 -0.11
N LEU A 183 -2.41 -0.98 0.38
CA LEU A 183 -3.59 -0.13 0.23
C LEU A 183 -3.31 0.99 -0.77
N GLY A 184 -3.96 0.95 -1.91
CA GLY A 184 -3.82 1.96 -2.95
C GLY A 184 -4.51 3.28 -2.62
N GLY A 185 -4.13 4.35 -3.35
CA GLY A 185 -4.80 5.63 -3.30
C GLY A 185 -6.15 5.61 -4.05
N GLY A 186 -6.95 6.66 -3.86
CA GLY A 186 -8.24 6.77 -4.56
C GLY A 186 -9.19 7.80 -3.97
N GLY A 187 -8.77 8.63 -3.03
CA GLY A 187 -9.62 9.63 -2.38
C GLY A 187 -10.89 8.99 -1.79
N GLY A 188 -12.05 9.58 -2.04
CA GLY A 188 -13.33 9.07 -1.52
C GLY A 188 -13.71 7.66 -1.98
N ALA A 189 -13.14 7.15 -3.08
CA ALA A 189 -13.33 5.76 -3.49
C ALA A 189 -12.80 4.77 -2.45
N GLY A 190 -11.72 5.13 -1.73
CA GLY A 190 -11.05 4.29 -0.75
C GLY A 190 -11.87 3.97 0.51
N PHE A 191 -13.03 4.59 0.73
CA PHE A 191 -13.90 4.18 1.85
C PHE A 191 -14.34 2.71 1.77
N VAL A 192 -14.29 2.09 0.60
CA VAL A 192 -14.53 0.64 0.43
C VAL A 192 -13.52 -0.21 1.19
N TYR A 193 -12.31 0.30 1.43
CA TYR A 193 -11.28 -0.42 2.18
C TYR A 193 -11.68 -0.75 3.61
N ILE A 194 -12.52 0.09 4.24
CA ILE A 194 -13.06 -0.21 5.57
C ILE A 194 -13.82 -1.54 5.53
N GLY A 195 -14.73 -1.70 4.56
CA GLY A 195 -15.46 -2.95 4.37
C GLY A 195 -14.57 -4.14 4.01
N GLY A 196 -13.59 -3.90 3.14
CA GLY A 196 -12.59 -4.91 2.78
C GLY A 196 -11.81 -5.39 4.00
N MET A 197 -11.34 -4.48 4.85
CA MET A 197 -10.64 -4.81 6.09
C MET A 197 -11.57 -5.50 7.10
N GLN A 198 -12.86 -5.08 7.23
CA GLN A 198 -13.84 -5.80 8.05
C GLN A 198 -13.92 -7.27 7.66
N ARG A 199 -14.02 -7.56 6.36
CA ARG A 199 -14.13 -8.94 5.86
C ARG A 199 -12.83 -9.74 6.06
N LEU A 200 -11.68 -9.13 5.82
CA LEU A 200 -10.37 -9.73 6.02
C LEU A 200 -10.16 -10.13 7.50
N LEU A 201 -10.39 -9.18 8.40
CA LEU A 201 -10.27 -9.39 9.86
C LEU A 201 -11.27 -10.43 10.38
N ALA A 202 -12.52 -10.43 9.87
CA ALA A 202 -13.53 -11.43 10.21
C ALA A 202 -13.14 -12.86 9.75
N ALA A 203 -12.28 -12.98 8.73
CA ALA A 203 -11.69 -14.24 8.31
C ALA A 203 -10.44 -14.63 9.13
N GLY A 204 -10.09 -13.88 10.17
CA GLY A 204 -8.88 -14.10 10.98
C GLY A 204 -7.57 -13.68 10.28
N GLN A 205 -7.65 -13.02 9.12
CA GLN A 205 -6.49 -12.60 8.35
C GLN A 205 -6.06 -11.18 8.78
N VAL A 206 -5.30 -11.12 9.88
CA VAL A 206 -4.73 -9.86 10.39
C VAL A 206 -3.39 -9.60 9.68
N PRO A 207 -3.20 -8.45 9.02
CA PRO A 207 -1.93 -8.14 8.37
C PRO A 207 -0.74 -8.20 9.34
N ASP A 208 0.38 -8.77 8.86
CA ASP A 208 1.66 -8.71 9.57
C ASP A 208 2.44 -7.43 9.25
N TYR A 209 2.19 -6.89 8.06
CA TYR A 209 2.77 -5.66 7.56
C TYR A 209 1.80 -5.01 6.58
N MET A 210 1.80 -3.69 6.58
CA MET A 210 0.98 -2.92 5.66
C MET A 210 1.82 -1.81 5.01
N ILE A 211 1.44 -1.45 3.79
CA ILE A 211 1.94 -0.25 3.11
C ILE A 211 0.79 0.46 2.43
N GLY A 212 0.79 1.79 2.46
CA GLY A 212 -0.31 2.58 1.92
C GLY A 212 0.13 3.82 1.17
N SER A 213 -0.68 4.21 0.18
CA SER A 213 -0.52 5.42 -0.62
C SER A 213 -1.80 6.25 -0.57
N SER A 214 -1.69 7.57 -0.48
CA SER A 214 -2.82 8.50 -0.48
C SER A 214 -3.90 8.09 0.54
N PHE A 215 -5.15 7.93 0.12
CA PHE A 215 -6.23 7.49 1.01
C PHE A 215 -5.95 6.12 1.66
N GLY A 216 -5.22 5.24 0.97
CA GLY A 216 -4.76 3.98 1.56
C GLY A 216 -3.83 4.19 2.74
N SER A 217 -3.07 5.28 2.79
CA SER A 217 -2.24 5.63 3.94
C SER A 217 -3.08 6.06 5.15
N ILE A 218 -4.23 6.69 4.94
CA ILE A 218 -5.16 7.07 6.00
C ILE A 218 -5.78 5.83 6.63
N ILE A 219 -6.37 4.95 5.81
CA ILE A 219 -7.00 3.72 6.32
C ILE A 219 -5.95 2.79 6.93
N GLY A 220 -4.79 2.64 6.30
CA GLY A 220 -3.68 1.84 6.83
C GLY A 220 -3.21 2.33 8.19
N SER A 221 -3.10 3.64 8.40
CA SER A 221 -2.74 4.24 9.70
C SER A 221 -3.74 3.89 10.80
N LEU A 222 -5.04 3.87 10.49
CA LEU A 222 -6.08 3.50 11.44
C LEU A 222 -6.04 2.00 11.76
N VAL A 223 -5.91 1.15 10.74
CA VAL A 223 -5.82 -0.31 10.92
C VAL A 223 -4.56 -0.71 11.68
N ALA A 224 -3.43 -0.06 11.38
CA ALA A 224 -2.15 -0.37 12.01
C ALA A 224 -2.03 0.13 13.46
N ARG A 225 -2.93 1.00 13.89
CA ARG A 225 -2.87 1.72 15.15
C ARG A 225 -2.81 0.81 16.38
N GLU A 226 -3.67 -0.20 16.44
CA GLU A 226 -3.83 -1.05 17.60
C GLU A 226 -4.37 -2.44 17.26
N LEU A 227 -4.14 -3.40 18.17
CA LEU A 227 -4.67 -4.76 18.09
C LEU A 227 -5.47 -5.08 19.38
N PRO A 228 -6.63 -5.74 19.24
CA PRO A 228 -7.35 -6.02 18.01
C PRO A 228 -7.84 -4.74 17.33
N VAL A 229 -7.92 -4.76 15.98
CA VAL A 229 -8.31 -3.59 15.19
C VAL A 229 -9.79 -3.26 15.40
N PRO A 230 -10.17 -2.07 15.91
CA PRO A 230 -11.57 -1.69 16.13
C PRO A 230 -12.20 -1.14 14.83
N ILE A 231 -12.20 -1.95 13.77
CA ILE A 231 -12.57 -1.53 12.42
C ILE A 231 -14.01 -1.01 12.31
N ASP A 232 -14.92 -1.56 13.10
CA ASP A 232 -16.33 -1.13 13.11
C ASP A 232 -16.48 0.26 13.74
N GLU A 233 -15.68 0.59 14.74
CA GLU A 233 -15.64 1.92 15.34
C GLU A 233 -15.08 2.96 14.34
N TYR A 234 -14.10 2.57 13.53
CA TYR A 234 -13.60 3.42 12.44
C TYR A 234 -14.66 3.64 11.35
N ALA A 235 -15.50 2.64 11.05
CA ALA A 235 -16.63 2.82 10.15
C ALA A 235 -17.66 3.83 10.69
N GLU A 236 -18.00 3.74 11.97
CA GLU A 236 -18.91 4.70 12.62
C GLU A 236 -18.29 6.11 12.67
N TRP A 237 -17.01 6.21 13.01
CA TRP A 237 -16.32 7.48 12.98
C TRP A 237 -16.32 8.11 11.57
N ALA A 238 -16.07 7.34 10.53
CA ALA A 238 -16.07 7.83 9.14
C ALA A 238 -17.40 8.50 8.76
N LYS A 239 -18.53 8.06 9.33
CA LYS A 239 -19.86 8.68 9.13
C LYS A 239 -19.97 10.08 9.71
N THR A 240 -19.09 10.47 10.65
CA THR A 240 -19.08 11.78 11.29
C THR A 240 -18.19 12.79 10.57
N VAL A 241 -17.38 12.36 9.60
CA VAL A 241 -16.43 13.21 8.87
C VAL A 241 -17.17 14.23 8.01
N SER A 242 -16.75 15.48 8.06
CA SER A 242 -17.30 16.56 7.26
C SER A 242 -16.21 17.29 6.47
N TYR A 243 -16.56 17.90 5.34
CA TYR A 243 -15.61 18.70 4.56
C TYR A 243 -14.93 19.80 5.38
N ARG A 244 -15.63 20.39 6.36
CA ARG A 244 -15.05 21.43 7.24
C ARG A 244 -14.02 20.87 8.21
N ALA A 245 -14.10 19.59 8.52
CA ALA A 245 -13.13 18.92 9.39
C ALA A 245 -11.82 18.62 8.64
N ILE A 246 -11.90 18.24 7.37
CA ILE A 246 -10.74 17.79 6.58
C ILE A 246 -10.13 18.87 5.68
N LEU A 247 -10.90 19.87 5.27
CA LEU A 247 -10.43 20.94 4.39
C LEU A 247 -10.48 22.30 5.08
N GLY A 248 -9.40 23.04 4.97
CA GLY A 248 -9.28 24.37 5.52
C GLY A 248 -8.86 25.43 4.50
N PRO A 249 -9.15 26.73 4.85
CA PRO A 249 -8.51 27.81 4.13
C PRO A 249 -7.01 27.76 4.41
N GLU A 250 -6.26 28.13 3.42
CA GLU A 250 -4.82 28.19 3.51
C GLU A 250 -4.36 29.22 4.53
N ARG A 251 -3.55 28.85 5.51
CA ARG A 251 -3.05 29.75 6.55
C ARG A 251 -1.55 29.99 6.54
N ARG A 252 -0.75 29.02 6.06
CA ARG A 252 0.72 29.06 6.12
C ARG A 252 1.34 28.58 4.80
N ARG A 253 2.60 28.91 4.56
CA ARG A 253 3.38 28.32 3.48
C ARG A 253 3.81 26.92 3.90
N SER A 254 3.52 25.89 3.08
CA SER A 254 4.20 24.62 3.27
C SER A 254 5.67 24.77 2.96
N ARG A 255 6.48 24.18 3.80
CA ARG A 255 7.91 24.14 3.59
C ARG A 255 8.30 22.88 2.78
N HIS A 256 7.52 21.80 2.92
CA HIS A 256 7.86 20.48 2.42
C HIS A 256 6.85 19.93 1.40
N GLY A 257 5.78 20.65 1.08
CA GLY A 257 4.76 20.24 0.11
C GLY A 257 4.61 21.27 -1.02
N LEU A 258 3.89 20.89 -2.07
CA LEU A 258 3.48 21.84 -3.11
C LEU A 258 2.31 22.69 -2.65
N ALA A 259 2.22 23.91 -3.22
CA ALA A 259 1.10 24.80 -2.97
C ALA A 259 -0.21 24.21 -3.52
N GLY A 260 -1.24 24.21 -2.70
CA GLY A 260 -2.60 23.74 -3.03
C GLY A 260 -3.67 24.80 -2.79
N LYS A 261 -4.86 24.57 -3.32
CA LYS A 261 -6.02 25.47 -3.10
C LYS A 261 -6.62 25.30 -1.70
N PHE A 262 -6.56 24.09 -1.16
CA PHE A 262 -7.08 23.77 0.17
C PHE A 262 -5.97 23.21 1.03
N THR A 263 -5.99 23.55 2.31
CA THR A 263 -5.14 22.89 3.31
C THR A 263 -5.83 21.61 3.76
N LEU A 264 -5.12 20.50 3.70
CA LEU A 264 -5.56 19.24 4.27
C LEU A 264 -5.36 19.29 5.79
N ARG A 265 -6.47 19.18 6.53
CA ARG A 265 -6.50 19.31 7.98
C ARG A 265 -6.64 17.95 8.64
N PHE A 266 -5.53 17.35 8.97
CA PHE A 266 -5.53 16.11 9.76
C PHE A 266 -5.28 16.32 11.26
N ASP A 267 -5.09 17.57 11.70
CA ASP A 267 -4.86 17.87 13.13
C ASP A 267 -5.96 17.35 14.05
N GLN A 268 -7.23 17.36 13.61
CA GLN A 268 -8.32 16.80 14.40
C GLN A 268 -8.18 15.29 14.58
N PHE A 269 -7.69 14.58 13.55
CA PHE A 269 -7.39 13.15 13.63
C PHE A 269 -6.17 12.87 14.49
N ALA A 270 -5.18 13.78 14.51
CA ALA A 270 -4.01 13.68 15.35
C ALA A 270 -4.37 13.63 16.84
N HIS A 271 -5.34 14.43 17.25
CA HIS A 271 -5.74 14.53 18.66
C HIS A 271 -6.79 13.51 19.08
N THR A 272 -7.47 12.87 18.14
CA THR A 272 -8.56 11.94 18.46
C THR A 272 -8.22 10.51 18.13
N LEU A 273 -7.77 10.24 16.91
CA LEU A 273 -7.55 8.87 16.42
C LEU A 273 -6.08 8.45 16.47
N LEU A 274 -5.16 9.37 16.20
CA LEU A 274 -3.73 9.09 16.07
C LEU A 274 -2.93 9.75 17.19
N SER A 275 -3.44 9.63 18.43
CA SER A 275 -2.77 10.04 19.65
C SER A 275 -2.51 8.85 20.57
N ARG A 276 -1.44 8.94 21.34
CA ARG A 276 -1.08 8.02 22.40
C ARG A 276 -1.96 8.26 23.65
N ALA A 277 -1.88 7.35 24.61
CA ALA A 277 -2.61 7.47 25.87
C ALA A 277 -2.22 8.72 26.71
N ASP A 278 -0.99 9.21 26.53
CA ASP A 278 -0.47 10.43 27.16
C ASP A 278 -0.92 11.72 26.44
N GLY A 279 -1.68 11.61 25.34
CA GLY A 279 -2.15 12.73 24.52
C GLY A 279 -1.15 13.22 23.47
N GLU A 280 0.07 12.68 23.43
CA GLU A 280 1.04 12.96 22.37
C GLU A 280 0.61 12.30 21.05
N ARG A 281 1.11 12.85 19.93
CA ARG A 281 0.85 12.29 18.61
C ARG A 281 1.55 10.94 18.44
N MET A 282 0.88 9.99 17.82
CA MET A 282 1.49 8.71 17.48
C MET A 282 2.54 8.90 16.39
N ARG A 283 3.69 8.25 16.57
CA ARG A 283 4.78 8.15 15.61
C ARG A 283 4.67 6.86 14.82
N MET A 284 5.39 6.77 13.71
CA MET A 284 5.45 5.54 12.92
C MET A 284 5.90 4.34 13.74
N SER A 285 6.78 4.55 14.73
CA SER A 285 7.25 3.52 15.66
C SER A 285 6.23 3.06 16.71
N ASP A 286 5.13 3.78 16.91
CA ASP A 286 4.13 3.47 17.94
C ASP A 286 3.01 2.53 17.42
N LEU A 287 2.99 2.26 16.12
CA LEU A 287 1.95 1.44 15.47
C LEU A 287 2.07 -0.04 15.87
N ALA A 288 0.94 -0.67 16.16
CA ALA A 288 0.88 -2.08 16.55
C ALA A 288 1.14 -3.05 15.39
N ILE A 289 0.75 -2.68 14.17
CA ILE A 289 1.12 -3.39 12.94
C ILE A 289 2.19 -2.55 12.24
N PRO A 290 3.34 -3.12 11.87
CA PRO A 290 4.31 -2.43 11.03
C PRO A 290 3.63 -1.83 9.79
N PHE A 291 3.77 -0.53 9.61
CA PHE A 291 3.13 0.20 8.52
C PHE A 291 4.09 1.18 7.87
N ASP A 292 4.08 1.22 6.56
CA ASP A 292 4.87 2.14 5.76
C ASP A 292 3.95 3.02 4.91
N VAL A 293 4.28 4.31 4.83
CA VAL A 293 3.52 5.31 4.08
C VAL A 293 4.34 5.73 2.87
N VAL A 294 3.76 5.60 1.68
CA VAL A 294 4.40 6.05 0.44
C VAL A 294 4.03 7.50 0.16
N VAL A 295 5.05 8.31 -0.07
CA VAL A 295 4.96 9.72 -0.47
C VAL A 295 5.75 9.89 -1.77
N ALA A 296 5.31 10.76 -2.67
CA ALA A 296 6.08 11.10 -3.86
C ALA A 296 6.95 12.34 -3.60
N GLY A 297 8.26 12.18 -3.73
CA GLY A 297 9.21 13.28 -3.65
C GLY A 297 9.44 13.91 -5.02
N VAL A 298 9.20 15.22 -5.15
CA VAL A 298 9.46 15.98 -6.38
C VAL A 298 10.94 16.29 -6.46
N ARG A 299 11.61 15.83 -7.50
CA ARG A 299 13.05 16.06 -7.74
C ARG A 299 13.33 17.55 -7.85
N ARG A 300 14.53 18.00 -7.43
CA ARG A 300 14.88 19.44 -7.34
C ARG A 300 14.85 20.13 -8.69
N GLN A 301 15.37 19.50 -9.75
CA GLN A 301 15.44 20.11 -11.07
C GLN A 301 14.03 20.29 -11.68
N PRO A 302 13.17 19.26 -11.78
CA PRO A 302 11.77 19.44 -12.17
C PRO A 302 11.02 20.45 -11.31
N TYR A 303 11.24 20.47 -9.99
CA TYR A 303 10.64 21.46 -9.11
C TYR A 303 11.02 22.90 -9.49
N ALA A 304 12.28 23.16 -9.82
CA ALA A 304 12.75 24.48 -10.22
C ALA A 304 12.08 24.98 -11.50
N ALA A 305 11.76 24.07 -12.41
CA ALA A 305 11.06 24.38 -13.67
C ALA A 305 9.53 24.57 -13.50
N LEU A 306 8.94 24.14 -12.36
CA LEU A 306 7.51 24.33 -12.13
C LEU A 306 7.09 25.80 -12.14
N PRO A 307 5.91 26.14 -12.69
CA PRO A 307 5.34 27.48 -12.59
C PRO A 307 5.25 27.97 -11.13
N SER A 308 5.48 29.27 -10.92
CA SER A 308 5.53 29.90 -9.58
C SER A 308 4.29 29.57 -8.71
N ARG A 309 3.11 29.41 -9.33
CA ARG A 309 1.86 29.02 -8.64
C ARG A 309 1.91 27.66 -7.93
N PHE A 310 2.79 26.76 -8.34
CA PHE A 310 2.99 25.46 -7.65
C PHE A 310 4.06 25.54 -6.57
N ARG A 311 5.05 26.43 -6.77
CA ARG A 311 6.17 26.64 -5.84
C ARG A 311 5.82 27.62 -4.72
N HIS A 312 5.02 28.62 -5.05
CA HIS A 312 4.64 29.68 -4.12
C HIS A 312 3.13 29.78 -4.03
N ARG A 313 2.68 29.96 -2.82
CA ARG A 313 1.29 30.09 -2.48
C ARG A 313 0.76 31.47 -2.91
N GLU A 314 -0.13 31.51 -3.88
CA GLU A 314 -0.96 32.70 -4.12
C GLU A 314 -2.05 32.77 -3.03
N ARG A 315 -2.31 33.95 -2.47
CA ARG A 315 -3.42 34.14 -1.54
C ARG A 315 -4.72 33.70 -2.20
N SER A 316 -5.32 32.63 -1.67
CA SER A 316 -6.62 32.18 -2.15
C SER A 316 -7.69 33.16 -1.70
N THR A 317 -8.39 33.75 -2.66
CA THR A 317 -9.61 34.55 -2.40
C THR A 317 -10.85 33.69 -2.14
N LEU A 318 -10.73 32.37 -2.26
CA LEU A 318 -11.80 31.42 -1.98
C LEU A 318 -11.91 31.20 -0.48
N THR A 319 -12.88 31.85 0.15
CA THR A 319 -13.30 31.50 1.51
C THR A 319 -14.25 30.30 1.45
N LEU A 320 -14.22 29.44 2.46
CA LEU A 320 -15.19 28.31 2.61
C LEU A 320 -16.67 28.77 2.60
N ARG A 321 -16.91 30.07 2.83
CA ARG A 321 -18.24 30.69 2.71
C ARG A 321 -18.70 30.89 1.25
N SER A 322 -17.75 30.97 0.31
CA SER A 322 -18.05 31.08 -1.12
C SER A 322 -18.15 29.73 -1.83
N LEU A 323 -18.10 28.61 -1.09
CA LEU A 323 -18.41 27.28 -1.57
C LEU A 323 -19.84 26.92 -1.14
N PRO A 324 -20.89 27.37 -1.84
CA PRO A 324 -22.20 26.80 -1.67
C PRO A 324 -22.13 25.41 -2.28
N PHE A 325 -22.24 24.37 -1.46
CA PHE A 325 -22.37 23.00 -1.92
C PHE A 325 -21.41 22.64 -3.07
N LEU A 326 -20.54 21.69 -2.84
CA LEU A 326 -19.75 21.04 -3.89
C LEU A 326 -20.65 20.21 -4.84
N PRO A 327 -21.41 20.81 -5.74
CA PRO A 327 -22.04 20.11 -6.82
C PRO A 327 -21.65 20.73 -8.14
N ILE A 328 -21.50 19.91 -9.13
CA ILE A 328 -21.65 20.18 -10.57
C ILE A 328 -20.75 21.25 -11.21
N GLY A 329 -20.43 22.37 -10.54
CA GLY A 329 -19.61 23.47 -11.12
C GLY A 329 -18.09 23.35 -10.92
N ILE A 330 -17.61 22.45 -10.04
CA ILE A 330 -16.17 22.26 -9.77
C ILE A 330 -15.54 21.30 -10.79
N GLY A 331 -16.33 20.46 -11.46
CA GLY A 331 -15.86 19.46 -12.40
C GLY A 331 -14.85 19.98 -13.42
N PRO A 332 -15.13 21.04 -14.20
CA PRO A 332 -14.19 21.54 -15.21
C PRO A 332 -12.89 22.11 -14.62
N TRP A 333 -12.97 22.75 -13.46
CA TRP A 333 -11.79 23.30 -12.81
C TRP A 333 -10.94 22.22 -12.14
N VAL A 334 -11.57 21.27 -11.47
CA VAL A 334 -10.88 20.09 -10.91
C VAL A 334 -10.29 19.27 -12.05
N ALA A 335 -11.02 19.04 -13.14
CA ALA A 335 -10.53 18.35 -14.32
C ALA A 335 -9.29 19.04 -14.91
N ALA A 336 -9.32 20.36 -15.09
CA ALA A 336 -8.16 21.11 -15.59
C ALA A 336 -6.95 21.03 -14.64
N ARG A 337 -7.17 20.91 -13.32
CA ARG A 337 -6.09 20.72 -12.34
C ARG A 337 -5.59 19.29 -12.31
N MET A 338 -6.46 18.32 -12.50
CA MET A 338 -6.11 16.92 -12.51
C MET A 338 -5.23 16.55 -13.72
N TRP A 339 -5.40 17.20 -14.87
CA TRP A 339 -4.45 17.08 -15.98
C TRP A 339 -3.03 17.54 -15.61
N GLN A 340 -2.92 18.59 -14.79
CA GLN A 340 -1.63 19.03 -14.26
C GLN A 340 -1.05 18.03 -13.25
N VAL A 341 -1.91 17.26 -12.56
CA VAL A 341 -1.48 16.15 -11.68
C VAL A 341 -0.90 14.99 -12.47
N ALA A 342 -1.43 14.72 -13.66
CA ALA A 342 -0.92 13.64 -14.52
C ALA A 342 0.57 13.81 -14.86
N ALA A 343 1.06 15.05 -14.95
CA ALA A 343 2.49 15.31 -15.14
C ALA A 343 3.36 14.87 -13.94
N PHE A 344 2.79 14.75 -12.73
CA PHE A 344 3.49 14.25 -11.56
C PHE A 344 3.52 12.72 -11.45
N ILE A 345 2.87 12.00 -12.37
CA ILE A 345 2.90 10.52 -12.41
C ILE A 345 4.18 10.01 -13.08
N ASP A 346 4.97 10.89 -13.67
CA ASP A 346 6.25 10.57 -14.30
C ASP A 346 7.37 10.40 -13.25
N LEU A 347 8.02 9.23 -13.25
CA LEU A 347 9.14 8.91 -12.34
C LEU A 347 10.41 9.75 -12.60
N ARG A 348 10.48 10.44 -13.72
CA ARG A 348 11.53 11.45 -13.99
C ARG A 348 11.30 12.72 -13.16
N VAL A 349 10.04 13.03 -12.88
CA VAL A 349 9.63 14.21 -12.08
C VAL A 349 9.56 13.88 -10.60
N VAL A 350 9.05 12.70 -10.24
CA VAL A 350 8.90 12.25 -8.86
C VAL A 350 9.61 10.92 -8.62
N LYS A 351 9.94 10.67 -7.36
CA LYS A 351 10.39 9.36 -6.90
C LYS A 351 9.60 8.92 -5.67
N PRO A 352 9.41 7.62 -5.44
CA PRO A 352 8.81 7.15 -4.21
C PRO A 352 9.73 7.40 -3.02
N ILE A 353 9.14 7.82 -1.92
CA ILE A 353 9.76 7.94 -0.60
C ILE A 353 8.90 7.13 0.37
N VAL A 354 9.52 6.27 1.15
CA VAL A 354 8.83 5.47 2.16
C VAL A 354 9.09 6.07 3.53
N ILE A 355 8.03 6.47 4.22
CA ILE A 355 8.06 6.89 5.63
C ILE A 355 7.65 5.69 6.47
N SER A 356 8.53 5.26 7.37
CA SER A 356 8.38 4.01 8.11
C SER A 356 8.85 4.14 9.56
N ALA A 357 8.64 3.09 10.34
CA ALA A 357 9.18 2.96 11.70
C ALA A 357 10.70 2.72 11.74
N ASP A 358 11.38 2.71 10.61
CA ASP A 358 12.82 2.46 10.49
C ASP A 358 13.59 3.75 10.20
N GLY A 359 14.87 3.76 10.58
CA GLY A 359 15.81 4.82 10.24
C GLY A 359 15.37 6.23 10.63
N ALA A 360 15.67 7.19 9.76
CA ALA A 360 15.42 8.63 9.99
C ALA A 360 13.94 9.01 10.08
N THR A 361 13.03 8.19 9.53
CA THR A 361 11.58 8.49 9.51
C THR A 361 10.81 7.90 10.70
N ARG A 362 11.50 7.17 11.58
CA ARG A 362 10.92 6.48 12.74
C ARG A 362 10.05 7.38 13.62
N ASP A 363 10.49 8.61 13.84
CA ASP A 363 9.87 9.57 14.73
C ASP A 363 8.89 10.52 14.02
N VAL A 364 8.64 10.31 12.72
CA VAL A 364 7.60 11.05 11.98
C VAL A 364 6.23 10.70 12.56
N ASN A 365 5.41 11.73 12.79
CA ASN A 365 4.03 11.51 13.23
C ASN A 365 3.23 10.79 12.12
N VAL A 366 2.46 9.80 12.49
CA VAL A 366 1.60 9.04 11.56
C VAL A 366 0.66 9.97 10.78
N VAL A 367 0.09 10.96 11.47
CA VAL A 367 -0.82 11.93 10.86
C VAL A 367 -0.12 12.81 9.81
N ASP A 368 1.13 13.19 10.05
CA ASP A 368 1.91 13.99 9.10
C ASP A 368 2.28 13.13 7.87
N ALA A 369 2.73 11.89 8.08
CA ALA A 369 3.00 10.94 6.99
C ALA A 369 1.77 10.74 6.09
N ALA A 370 0.60 10.45 6.67
CA ALA A 370 -0.65 10.27 5.93
C ALA A 370 -1.09 11.58 5.23
N SER A 371 -0.86 12.74 5.84
CA SER A 371 -1.17 14.05 5.26
C SER A 371 -0.33 14.33 4.01
N PHE A 372 0.98 14.09 4.06
CA PHE A 372 1.85 14.24 2.89
C PHE A 372 1.51 13.24 1.80
N SER A 373 1.23 11.99 2.17
CA SER A 373 0.81 10.96 1.22
C SER A 373 -0.51 11.25 0.51
N SER A 374 -1.38 12.07 1.11
CA SER A 374 -2.69 12.44 0.56
C SER A 374 -2.73 13.85 -0.06
N ALA A 375 -1.57 14.46 -0.28
CA ALA A 375 -1.41 15.84 -0.74
C ALA A 375 -1.47 15.95 -2.26
N ILE A 376 -2.65 15.90 -2.86
CA ILE A 376 -2.84 15.98 -4.32
C ILE A 376 -2.25 17.29 -4.86
N PRO A 377 -1.27 17.25 -5.78
CA PRO A 377 -0.57 18.42 -6.30
C PRO A 377 -1.50 19.53 -6.80
N GLY A 378 -1.31 20.76 -6.35
CA GLY A 378 -2.10 21.92 -6.74
C GLY A 378 -3.54 21.97 -6.21
N VAL A 379 -4.02 20.90 -5.57
CA VAL A 379 -5.36 20.80 -4.99
C VAL A 379 -5.29 20.81 -3.47
N LEU A 380 -4.60 19.85 -2.88
CA LEU A 380 -4.47 19.68 -1.45
C LEU A 380 -3.03 20.00 -1.04
N HIS A 381 -2.92 20.78 0.00
CA HIS A 381 -1.67 21.24 0.55
C HIS A 381 -1.46 20.62 1.93
N PRO A 382 -0.39 19.86 2.15
CA PRO A 382 -0.09 19.27 3.43
C PRO A 382 0.54 20.33 4.34
N GLU A 383 0.22 20.30 5.61
CA GLU A 383 0.83 21.16 6.62
C GLU A 383 1.02 20.37 7.91
N THR A 384 2.26 20.32 8.42
CA THR A 384 2.47 19.85 9.79
C THR A 384 2.19 20.98 10.77
N SER A 385 1.45 20.68 11.83
CA SER A 385 1.25 21.58 12.96
C SER A 385 2.19 21.31 14.13
N ASP A 386 3.07 20.30 14.00
CA ASP A 386 4.10 19.97 15.00
C ASP A 386 5.46 20.51 14.58
N PRO A 387 5.99 21.55 15.24
CA PRO A 387 7.30 22.11 14.91
C PRO A 387 8.46 21.10 15.03
N ARG A 388 8.30 20.02 15.80
CA ARG A 388 9.30 18.96 15.98
C ARG A 388 9.52 18.16 14.68
N MET A 389 8.52 18.15 13.79
CA MET A 389 8.61 17.48 12.49
C MET A 389 9.46 18.23 11.47
N LEU A 390 9.61 19.56 11.61
CA LEU A 390 10.30 20.37 10.62
C LEU A 390 11.76 19.93 10.35
N PRO A 391 12.62 19.72 11.37
CA PRO A 391 13.97 19.26 11.11
C PRO A 391 14.03 17.85 10.51
N ILE A 392 13.16 16.93 10.92
CA ILE A 392 13.10 15.57 10.37
C ILE A 392 12.70 15.60 8.89
N LEU A 393 11.72 16.42 8.53
CA LEU A 393 11.27 16.57 7.14
C LEU A 393 12.30 17.33 6.29
N ASP A 394 13.05 18.28 6.86
CA ASP A 394 14.17 18.96 6.17
C ASP A 394 15.27 17.96 5.83
N GLU A 395 15.67 17.13 6.80
CA GLU A 395 16.67 16.09 6.63
C GLU A 395 16.21 15.06 5.59
N LEU A 396 14.96 14.57 5.70
CA LEU A 396 14.38 13.65 4.71
C LEU A 396 14.42 14.22 3.29
N CYS A 397 14.03 15.49 3.11
CA CYS A 397 14.08 16.13 1.80
C CYS A 397 15.50 16.29 1.28
N ALA A 398 16.47 16.54 2.18
CA ALA A 398 17.88 16.67 1.82
C ALA A 398 18.48 15.32 1.42
N ASP A 399 18.29 14.28 2.23
CA ASP A 399 18.81 12.93 2.00
C ASP A 399 18.22 12.29 0.74
N GLN A 400 16.95 12.57 0.49
CA GLN A 400 16.25 12.07 -0.68
C GLN A 400 16.45 12.92 -1.94
N ASP A 401 17.20 14.03 -1.85
CA ASP A 401 17.41 15.02 -2.95
C ASP A 401 16.11 15.45 -3.62
N VAL A 402 15.11 15.82 -2.80
CA VAL A 402 13.82 16.31 -3.28
C VAL A 402 13.54 17.71 -2.75
N ALA A 403 12.73 18.45 -3.51
CA ALA A 403 12.37 19.83 -3.17
C ALA A 403 11.00 19.93 -2.48
N ALA A 404 10.12 18.94 -2.67
CA ALA A 404 8.80 18.91 -2.09
C ALA A 404 8.27 17.47 -2.05
N MET A 405 7.31 17.21 -1.17
CA MET A 405 6.56 15.96 -1.09
C MET A 405 5.11 16.18 -1.54
N VAL A 406 4.56 15.19 -2.24
CA VAL A 406 3.18 15.20 -2.76
C VAL A 406 2.55 13.84 -2.60
N ASP A 407 1.29 13.71 -3.03
CA ASP A 407 0.50 12.48 -2.96
C ASP A 407 1.29 11.25 -3.46
N GLY A 408 1.32 10.22 -2.63
CA GLY A 408 2.08 9.01 -2.89
C GLY A 408 1.64 8.27 -4.15
N GLY A 409 0.35 8.41 -4.54
CA GLY A 409 -0.19 7.84 -5.77
C GLY A 409 0.47 8.38 -7.04
N ALA A 410 1.16 9.52 -6.96
CA ALA A 410 1.95 10.04 -8.07
C ALA A 410 3.17 9.15 -8.38
N ALA A 411 3.83 8.60 -7.37
CA ALA A 411 5.00 7.72 -7.55
C ALA A 411 4.62 6.23 -7.64
N SER A 412 3.70 5.77 -6.77
CA SER A 412 3.16 4.41 -6.80
C SER A 412 1.78 4.38 -6.13
N ASN A 413 0.73 4.22 -6.93
CA ASN A 413 -0.64 4.26 -6.41
C ASN A 413 -0.98 3.02 -5.58
N VAL A 414 -0.63 1.84 -6.05
CA VAL A 414 -0.76 0.57 -5.31
C VAL A 414 0.67 0.01 -5.16
N PRO A 415 1.39 0.33 -4.07
CA PRO A 415 2.84 0.18 -3.98
C PRO A 415 3.29 -1.26 -3.64
N VAL A 416 2.90 -2.26 -4.47
CA VAL A 416 3.24 -3.68 -4.21
C VAL A 416 4.72 -3.95 -4.41
N GLU A 417 5.33 -3.36 -5.45
CA GLU A 417 6.76 -3.44 -5.70
C GLU A 417 7.56 -2.99 -4.47
N LEU A 418 7.22 -1.80 -3.93
CA LEU A 418 7.88 -1.28 -2.73
C LEU A 418 7.67 -2.18 -1.51
N ALA A 419 6.46 -2.75 -1.33
CA ALA A 419 6.21 -3.70 -0.26
C ALA A 419 7.11 -4.93 -0.37
N TRP A 420 7.25 -5.47 -1.59
CA TRP A 420 8.08 -6.63 -1.87
C TRP A 420 9.57 -6.32 -1.62
N GLU A 421 10.08 -5.19 -2.11
CA GLU A 421 11.44 -4.73 -1.84
C GLU A 421 11.70 -4.58 -0.34
N ARG A 422 10.79 -3.94 0.39
CA ARG A 422 10.91 -3.76 1.85
C ARG A 422 10.99 -5.10 2.59
N VAL A 423 10.18 -6.09 2.20
CA VAL A 423 10.23 -7.43 2.79
C VAL A 423 11.54 -8.13 2.43
N ARG A 424 11.99 -8.02 1.17
CA ARG A 424 13.28 -8.54 0.71
C ARG A 424 14.44 -7.93 1.50
N ASP A 425 14.38 -6.65 1.79
CA ASP A 425 15.38 -5.92 2.56
C ASP A 425 15.27 -6.16 4.09
N GLY A 426 14.46 -7.12 4.55
CA GLY A 426 14.39 -7.54 5.94
C GLY A 426 13.34 -6.85 6.80
N ARG A 427 12.38 -6.12 6.22
CA ARG A 427 11.33 -5.42 6.97
C ARG A 427 10.58 -6.29 7.98
N LEU A 428 10.45 -7.58 7.70
CA LEU A 428 9.78 -8.56 8.56
C LEU A 428 10.73 -9.60 9.19
N GLY A 429 12.01 -9.59 8.84
CA GLY A 429 12.97 -10.64 9.20
C GLY A 429 12.83 -11.91 8.37
N THR A 430 11.60 -12.28 7.97
CA THR A 430 11.30 -13.32 6.98
C THR A 430 11.13 -12.73 5.59
N ARG A 431 11.43 -13.51 4.54
CA ARG A 431 11.14 -13.17 3.14
C ARG A 431 9.95 -13.94 2.59
N ASN A 432 9.35 -14.81 3.40
CA ASN A 432 8.17 -15.57 2.99
C ASN A 432 6.89 -14.79 3.31
N ALA A 433 6.30 -14.16 2.28
CA ALA A 433 5.13 -13.31 2.43
C ALA A 433 4.09 -13.58 1.32
N CYS A 434 2.84 -13.25 1.62
CA CYS A 434 1.70 -13.20 0.72
C CYS A 434 1.25 -11.75 0.56
N TYR A 435 1.24 -11.24 -0.66
CA TYR A 435 0.95 -9.84 -0.98
C TYR A 435 -0.47 -9.68 -1.49
N LEU A 436 -1.35 -9.15 -0.64
CA LEU A 436 -2.73 -8.81 -0.96
C LEU A 436 -2.83 -7.32 -1.25
N ALA A 437 -3.11 -6.96 -2.49
CA ALA A 437 -3.19 -5.58 -2.95
C ALA A 437 -4.65 -5.12 -3.12
N PHE A 438 -4.94 -3.90 -2.68
CA PHE A 438 -6.25 -3.24 -2.75
C PHE A 438 -6.18 -2.06 -3.71
N ASP A 439 -7.00 -2.10 -4.78
CA ASP A 439 -7.13 -1.03 -5.77
C ASP A 439 -8.58 -0.57 -5.87
N CYS A 440 -8.82 0.70 -5.55
CA CYS A 440 -10.13 1.35 -5.71
C CYS A 440 -10.11 2.48 -6.74
N PHE A 441 -8.96 2.71 -7.41
CA PHE A 441 -8.76 3.83 -8.32
C PHE A 441 -8.39 3.36 -9.73
N HIS A 442 -9.30 2.63 -10.34
CA HIS A 442 -9.19 2.16 -11.71
C HIS A 442 -10.19 2.90 -12.62
N PRO A 443 -10.01 2.87 -13.96
CA PRO A 443 -10.92 3.56 -14.89
C PRO A 443 -12.35 3.04 -14.77
N HIS A 444 -13.28 3.95 -14.46
CA HIS A 444 -14.72 3.71 -14.51
C HIS A 444 -15.32 4.42 -15.70
N TRP A 445 -16.13 3.73 -16.49
CA TRP A 445 -16.84 4.29 -17.64
C TRP A 445 -18.18 4.95 -17.24
N ASP A 446 -18.31 5.42 -15.98
CA ASP A 446 -19.45 6.23 -15.55
C ASP A 446 -19.33 7.63 -16.17
N PRO A 447 -20.38 8.12 -16.88
CA PRO A 447 -20.40 9.47 -17.45
C PRO A 447 -20.07 10.58 -16.46
N ARG A 448 -20.33 10.37 -15.17
CA ARG A 448 -20.01 11.33 -14.09
C ARG A 448 -18.52 11.42 -13.79
N HIS A 449 -17.72 10.41 -14.18
CA HIS A 449 -16.31 10.29 -13.86
C HIS A 449 -15.41 10.25 -15.09
N LEU A 450 -15.95 10.45 -16.32
CA LEU A 450 -15.16 10.45 -17.56
C LEU A 450 -13.99 11.43 -17.53
N TRP A 451 -14.10 12.51 -16.79
CA TRP A 451 -13.04 13.49 -16.62
C TRP A 451 -11.86 12.99 -15.79
N LEU A 452 -12.04 11.90 -15.02
CA LEU A 452 -10.95 11.23 -14.27
C LEU A 452 -10.19 10.20 -15.12
N VAL A 453 -10.76 9.77 -16.26
CA VAL A 453 -10.20 8.71 -17.09
C VAL A 453 -8.72 8.91 -17.41
N PRO A 454 -8.24 10.11 -17.79
CA PRO A 454 -6.81 10.29 -18.09
C PRO A 454 -5.89 9.99 -16.91
N ILE A 455 -6.32 10.35 -15.68
CA ILE A 455 -5.51 10.13 -14.48
C ILE A 455 -5.58 8.67 -14.07
N THR A 456 -6.77 8.08 -14.08
CA THR A 456 -6.91 6.65 -13.77
C THR A 456 -6.16 5.81 -14.80
N GLN A 457 -6.11 6.20 -16.07
CA GLN A 457 -5.27 5.54 -17.09
C GLN A 457 -3.78 5.71 -16.79
N ALA A 458 -3.31 6.90 -16.44
CA ALA A 458 -1.92 7.12 -16.08
C ALA A 458 -1.51 6.31 -14.84
N VAL A 459 -2.39 6.23 -13.84
CA VAL A 459 -2.19 5.37 -12.65
C VAL A 459 -2.18 3.88 -13.04
N GLN A 460 -2.98 3.45 -14.00
CA GLN A 460 -2.95 2.06 -14.49
C GLN A 460 -1.63 1.69 -15.14
N LEU A 461 -0.90 2.62 -15.74
CA LEU A 461 0.46 2.34 -16.24
C LEU A 461 1.42 1.95 -15.11
N GLN A 462 1.25 2.52 -13.91
CA GLN A 462 2.03 2.10 -12.73
C GLN A 462 1.66 0.67 -12.28
N MET A 463 0.43 0.21 -12.54
CA MET A 463 0.00 -1.15 -12.19
C MET A 463 0.77 -2.22 -12.97
N VAL A 464 1.20 -1.95 -14.20
CA VAL A 464 2.04 -2.88 -14.98
C VAL A 464 3.32 -3.23 -14.21
N ARG A 465 3.92 -2.25 -13.53
CA ARG A 465 5.11 -2.45 -12.69
C ARG A 465 4.79 -3.19 -11.39
N ASN A 466 3.65 -2.91 -10.77
CA ASN A 466 3.29 -3.43 -9.45
C ASN A 466 2.65 -4.83 -9.48
N LEU A 467 1.87 -5.15 -10.52
CA LEU A 467 1.14 -6.42 -10.65
C LEU A 467 2.00 -7.68 -10.51
N PRO A 468 3.22 -7.74 -11.05
CA PRO A 468 4.07 -8.93 -10.91
C PRO A 468 4.31 -9.32 -9.45
N TYR A 469 4.34 -8.38 -8.53
CA TYR A 469 4.63 -8.60 -7.11
C TYR A 469 3.41 -9.01 -6.26
N ALA A 470 2.17 -8.74 -6.73
CA ALA A 470 0.96 -9.10 -6.01
C ALA A 470 0.60 -10.58 -6.14
N ASP A 471 0.29 -11.26 -5.04
CA ASP A 471 -0.33 -12.59 -5.07
C ASP A 471 -1.80 -12.52 -5.43
N HIS A 472 -2.49 -11.52 -4.91
CA HIS A 472 -3.87 -11.22 -5.28
C HIS A 472 -4.11 -9.71 -5.32
N LEU A 473 -4.75 -9.24 -6.39
CA LEU A 473 -5.23 -7.87 -6.52
C LEU A 473 -6.75 -7.86 -6.39
N VAL A 474 -7.24 -7.20 -5.35
CA VAL A 474 -8.66 -6.90 -5.19
C VAL A 474 -8.97 -5.57 -5.86
N ARG A 475 -9.73 -5.61 -6.94
CA ARG A 475 -10.32 -4.43 -7.55
C ARG A 475 -11.68 -4.19 -6.96
N PHE A 476 -11.84 -3.06 -6.28
CA PHE A 476 -13.09 -2.70 -5.64
C PHE A 476 -14.06 -2.08 -6.64
N GLU A 477 -15.17 -2.75 -6.90
CA GLU A 477 -16.22 -2.27 -7.77
C GLU A 477 -17.59 -2.77 -7.26
N PRO A 478 -18.56 -1.86 -7.05
CA PRO A 478 -18.50 -0.41 -7.25
C PRO A 478 -17.75 0.33 -6.13
N THR A 479 -17.44 1.61 -6.35
CA THR A 479 -16.84 2.51 -5.35
C THR A 479 -17.63 3.82 -5.24
N LEU A 480 -17.34 4.61 -4.20
CA LEU A 480 -17.76 6.00 -4.15
C LEU A 480 -16.95 6.85 -5.12
N SER A 481 -17.45 8.06 -5.42
CA SER A 481 -16.68 9.01 -6.22
C SER A 481 -15.37 9.39 -5.53
N PRO A 482 -14.23 9.38 -6.23
CA PRO A 482 -12.94 9.79 -5.67
C PRO A 482 -12.91 11.18 -5.07
N VAL A 483 -13.75 12.10 -5.56
CA VAL A 483 -13.84 13.47 -5.02
C VAL A 483 -14.78 13.60 -3.82
N ASN A 484 -15.50 12.56 -3.44
CA ASN A 484 -16.40 12.57 -2.29
C ASN A 484 -15.63 12.24 -1.00
N LEU A 485 -14.86 13.19 -0.51
CA LEU A 485 -13.99 13.03 0.68
C LEU A 485 -14.76 13.04 2.01
N ALA A 486 -16.04 13.43 2.02
CA ALA A 486 -16.89 13.41 3.20
C ALA A 486 -18.30 12.90 2.82
N PRO A 487 -18.42 11.59 2.57
CA PRO A 487 -19.68 10.99 2.16
C PRO A 487 -20.70 10.94 3.31
N SER A 488 -21.97 10.82 2.96
CA SER A 488 -23.03 10.62 3.95
C SER A 488 -22.90 9.26 4.65
N ALA A 489 -23.48 9.13 5.86
CA ALA A 489 -23.50 7.87 6.60
C ALA A 489 -24.00 6.69 5.75
N ALA A 490 -25.12 6.88 5.02
CA ALA A 490 -25.64 5.85 4.12
C ALA A 490 -24.70 5.51 2.96
N ALA A 491 -23.86 6.45 2.52
CA ALA A 491 -22.84 6.18 1.48
C ALA A 491 -21.67 5.36 2.07
N ILE A 492 -21.26 5.65 3.32
CA ILE A 492 -20.26 4.84 4.03
C ILE A 492 -20.77 3.40 4.21
N ASP A 493 -22.02 3.21 4.66
CA ASP A 493 -22.60 1.87 4.81
C ASP A 493 -22.61 1.08 3.49
N ARG A 494 -22.90 1.77 2.38
CA ARG A 494 -22.80 1.14 1.05
C ARG A 494 -21.37 0.78 0.69
N ALA A 495 -20.43 1.69 0.90
CA ALA A 495 -19.02 1.45 0.63
C ALA A 495 -18.48 0.25 1.43
N CYS A 496 -18.86 0.14 2.72
CA CYS A 496 -18.48 -1.00 3.55
C CYS A 496 -19.06 -2.33 3.00
N ARG A 497 -20.32 -2.34 2.54
CA ARG A 497 -20.89 -3.55 1.90
C ARG A 497 -20.12 -3.92 0.63
N TRP A 498 -19.94 -2.98 -0.30
CA TRP A 498 -19.19 -3.21 -1.53
C TRP A 498 -17.75 -3.68 -1.25
N GLY A 499 -17.13 -3.11 -0.21
CA GLY A 499 -15.79 -3.51 0.19
C GLY A 499 -15.72 -4.97 0.66
N ARG A 500 -16.68 -5.41 1.48
CA ARG A 500 -16.77 -6.82 1.90
C ARG A 500 -16.99 -7.75 0.72
N ASP A 501 -17.92 -7.39 -0.17
CA ASP A 501 -18.27 -8.21 -1.34
C ASP A 501 -17.06 -8.34 -2.30
N SER A 502 -16.30 -7.25 -2.50
CA SER A 502 -15.12 -7.25 -3.37
C SER A 502 -13.95 -8.10 -2.84
N VAL A 503 -13.80 -8.20 -1.51
CA VAL A 503 -12.71 -8.98 -0.88
C VAL A 503 -13.07 -10.46 -0.78
N GLU A 504 -14.35 -10.82 -0.75
CA GLU A 504 -14.81 -12.20 -0.54
C GLU A 504 -14.10 -13.25 -1.42
N PRO A 505 -13.93 -13.03 -2.74
CA PRO A 505 -13.23 -14.00 -3.60
C PRO A 505 -11.73 -14.17 -3.25
N ALA A 506 -11.12 -13.16 -2.62
CA ALA A 506 -9.71 -13.21 -2.24
C ALA A 506 -9.46 -14.08 -1.01
N ILE A 507 -10.46 -14.23 -0.12
CA ILE A 507 -10.30 -14.92 1.17
C ILE A 507 -9.85 -16.37 1.00
N ALA A 508 -10.44 -17.11 0.07
CA ALA A 508 -10.09 -18.52 -0.14
C ALA A 508 -8.62 -18.68 -0.58
N VAL A 509 -8.18 -17.87 -1.53
CA VAL A 509 -6.80 -17.92 -2.05
C VAL A 509 -5.80 -17.49 -0.98
N THR A 510 -6.06 -16.37 -0.29
CA THR A 510 -5.16 -15.90 0.77
C THR A 510 -5.12 -16.85 1.95
N SER A 511 -6.25 -17.45 2.36
CA SER A 511 -6.27 -18.49 3.40
C SER A 511 -5.41 -19.69 3.02
N ALA A 512 -5.55 -20.17 1.79
CA ALA A 512 -4.77 -21.30 1.31
C ALA A 512 -3.26 -20.98 1.20
N LEU A 513 -2.90 -19.76 0.77
CA LEU A 513 -1.50 -19.32 0.74
C LEU A 513 -0.90 -19.11 2.14
N LEU A 514 -1.70 -18.68 3.11
CA LEU A 514 -1.26 -18.47 4.50
C LEU A 514 -1.27 -19.74 5.32
N GLU A 515 -1.91 -20.82 4.84
CA GLU A 515 -1.87 -22.10 5.53
C GLU A 515 -0.42 -22.59 5.63
N PRO A 516 0.07 -22.91 6.85
CA PRO A 516 1.45 -23.34 7.04
C PRO A 516 1.77 -24.62 6.26
N THR A 517 2.98 -24.66 5.73
CA THR A 517 3.55 -25.87 5.12
C THR A 517 4.64 -26.44 6.02
N TRP A 518 4.88 -27.75 5.91
CA TRP A 518 5.96 -28.44 6.62
C TRP A 518 6.41 -29.65 5.81
N TRP A 519 7.64 -30.09 6.02
CA TRP A 519 8.18 -31.21 5.26
C TRP A 519 7.93 -32.53 5.95
N GLU A 520 8.33 -32.64 7.21
CA GLU A 520 8.25 -33.84 8.05
C GLU A 520 7.57 -33.54 9.38
N GLY A 521 7.10 -34.61 10.04
CA GLY A 521 6.50 -34.52 11.36
C GLY A 521 5.04 -34.05 11.37
N ASP A 522 4.59 -33.63 12.54
CA ASP A 522 3.22 -33.14 12.75
C ASP A 522 3.00 -31.74 12.20
N ARG A 523 1.76 -31.42 11.91
CA ARG A 523 1.37 -30.06 11.51
C ARG A 523 1.86 -29.04 12.55
N PRO A 524 2.58 -28.01 12.14
CA PRO A 524 3.03 -26.98 13.06
C PRO A 524 1.80 -26.26 13.69
N PRO A 525 1.95 -25.71 14.91
CA PRO A 525 0.87 -25.00 15.56
C PRO A 525 0.34 -23.88 14.66
N ALA A 526 -0.98 -23.67 14.69
CA ALA A 526 -1.56 -22.51 14.04
C ALA A 526 -0.97 -21.23 14.64
N ALA A 527 -0.85 -20.19 13.82
CA ALA A 527 -0.47 -18.87 14.33
C ALA A 527 -1.44 -18.46 15.45
N GLU A 528 -0.91 -18.12 16.61
CA GLU A 528 -1.76 -17.61 17.69
C GLU A 528 -2.42 -16.30 17.23
N PRO A 529 -3.68 -16.06 17.63
CA PRO A 529 -4.31 -14.77 17.39
C PRO A 529 -3.41 -13.67 17.95
N LYS A 530 -3.12 -12.65 17.15
CA LYS A 530 -2.31 -11.50 17.61
C LYS A 530 -3.03 -10.83 18.78
N GLU A 531 -2.59 -11.17 19.99
CA GLU A 531 -3.11 -10.59 21.21
C GLU A 531 -2.68 -9.12 21.35
N ARG A 532 -3.45 -8.41 22.15
CA ARG A 532 -3.29 -7.03 22.55
C ARG A 532 -1.90 -6.77 23.10
N THR A 533 -0.96 -6.36 22.28
CA THR A 533 0.15 -5.56 22.79
C THR A 533 -0.50 -4.35 23.46
N LYS A 534 -0.11 -4.02 24.69
CA LYS A 534 -0.61 -2.81 25.40
C LYS A 534 -0.35 -1.62 24.48
N SER A 535 -1.34 -1.31 23.63
CA SER A 535 -1.25 -0.18 22.70
C SER A 535 -1.05 1.07 23.51
N ALA A 536 -0.08 1.88 23.12
CA ALA A 536 0.08 3.24 23.60
C ALA A 536 -1.08 4.16 23.13
N ALA A 537 -2.06 3.62 22.38
CA ALA A 537 -3.18 4.37 21.83
C ALA A 537 -4.23 4.73 22.90
N SER A 538 -4.82 5.91 22.78
CA SER A 538 -6.00 6.29 23.55
C SER A 538 -7.19 5.39 23.17
N SER A 539 -8.03 5.00 24.16
CA SER A 539 -9.17 4.13 23.83
C SER A 539 -10.13 4.83 22.88
N MET A 540 -10.63 4.12 21.89
CA MET A 540 -11.56 4.66 20.89
C MET A 540 -12.87 5.13 21.54
N SER A 541 -13.31 4.46 22.60
CA SER A 541 -14.48 4.88 23.39
C SER A 541 -14.30 6.28 23.97
N ALA A 542 -13.10 6.62 24.47
CA ALA A 542 -12.79 7.97 24.97
C ALA A 542 -12.75 8.98 23.81
N VAL A 543 -12.24 8.58 22.66
CA VAL A 543 -12.21 9.39 21.43
C VAL A 543 -13.63 9.71 20.95
N MET A 544 -14.50 8.70 20.86
CA MET A 544 -15.89 8.88 20.44
C MET A 544 -16.66 9.76 21.41
N ALA A 545 -16.44 9.60 22.73
CA ALA A 545 -17.02 10.48 23.75
C ALA A 545 -16.56 11.94 23.59
N ALA A 546 -15.28 12.17 23.26
CA ALA A 546 -14.73 13.50 23.01
C ALA A 546 -15.29 14.17 21.75
N ILE A 547 -15.57 13.39 20.69
CA ILE A 547 -16.18 13.86 19.44
C ILE A 547 -17.66 14.21 19.66
N GLN A 548 -18.37 13.40 20.45
CA GLN A 548 -19.80 13.57 20.74
C GLN A 548 -20.07 14.64 21.82
N ALA A 549 -19.06 14.98 22.63
CA ALA A 549 -19.21 16.02 23.64
C ALA A 549 -19.51 17.38 22.98
N PRO A 550 -20.61 18.06 23.31
CA PRO A 550 -20.92 19.36 22.75
C PRO A 550 -19.78 20.32 23.14
N THR A 551 -19.03 20.77 22.14
CA THR A 551 -17.90 21.67 22.32
C THR A 551 -18.40 23.00 22.85
N GLY A 552 -18.46 23.15 24.19
CA GLY A 552 -18.81 24.38 24.88
C GLY A 552 -17.91 25.58 24.56
N ARG A 553 -16.78 25.34 23.87
CA ARG A 553 -15.89 26.37 23.31
C ARG A 553 -16.47 27.08 22.08
N PHE A 554 -17.36 26.46 21.32
CA PHE A 554 -17.99 27.09 20.14
C PHE A 554 -19.10 28.09 20.54
N ARG A 555 -19.75 27.90 21.69
CA ARG A 555 -20.72 28.89 22.23
C ARG A 555 -20.05 30.18 22.70
N ARG A 556 -18.85 30.11 23.30
CA ARG A 556 -18.12 31.32 23.78
C ARG A 556 -17.50 32.13 22.64
N TRP A 557 -17.23 31.52 21.46
CA TRP A 557 -16.72 32.26 20.32
C TRP A 557 -17.83 33.04 19.59
N ARG A 558 -19.05 32.48 19.53
CA ARG A 558 -20.21 33.14 18.92
C ARG A 558 -20.69 34.37 19.71
N SER A 559 -20.53 34.37 21.03
CA SER A 559 -20.94 35.50 21.88
C SER A 559 -19.91 36.65 21.92
N ARG A 560 -18.69 36.48 21.43
CA ARG A 560 -17.64 37.51 21.43
C ARG A 560 -17.41 38.20 20.08
N HIS A 561 -18.05 37.75 19.02
CA HIS A 561 -17.79 38.28 17.66
C HIS A 561 -19.07 38.57 16.87
N LEU A 562 -20.23 38.64 17.52
CA LEU A 562 -21.51 39.01 16.94
C LEU A 562 -22.24 40.09 17.77
N THR A 563 -21.52 40.88 18.54
CA THR A 563 -21.97 42.18 19.06
C THR A 563 -21.11 43.28 18.50
#